data_bd3d1ef9795d03b11e0eb0e550cd65ca
#
_entry.id   bd3d1ef9795d03b11e0eb0e550cd65ca
#
_cell.length_a   1.000
_cell.length_b   1.000
_cell.length_c   1.000
_cell.angle_alpha   90.00
_cell.angle_beta   90.00
_cell.angle_gamma   90.00
#
_symmetry.space_group_name_H-M   'P 1'
#
loop_
_entity.id
_entity.type
_entity.pdbx_description
1 polymer ?
#
loop_
_entity_poly.entity_id
_entity_poly.type
_entity_poly.pdbx_seq_one_letter_code
_entity_poly.pdbx_strand_id
1 'polypeptide(L)'
;MKQLTHFKTPSPVLGVFKSPDLKALSKSNITLAVDGVSDPGNLGTLIRICDWYGLSDLICSSNTVDCYNSKVVQASMGSIVRVQCHYVDDLHSTLINLNKPIYGADLNGQSLYKTDIEEQASFVFGSESHGLSAAVSKIINHKITIPNFRSGRGAESLNVAVAGAIFLSEIFRSK
;
A
#
# COMPACT_ATOMS: atom_id res chain seq x y z
N MET A 1 23.53 0.15 -23.05
CA MET A 1 22.56 0.88 -22.21
C MET A 1 21.19 0.95 -22.87
N LYS A 2 21.01 1.46 -24.11
CA LYS A 2 19.66 1.52 -24.76
C LYS A 2 18.94 0.17 -24.86
N GLN A 3 19.64 -0.94 -24.94
CA GLN A 3 19.06 -2.30 -24.98
C GLN A 3 18.72 -2.86 -23.60
N LEU A 4 19.20 -2.23 -22.51
CA LEU A 4 19.07 -2.70 -21.13
C LEU A 4 18.08 -1.88 -20.31
N THR A 5 17.46 -0.86 -20.91
CA THR A 5 16.52 0.02 -20.22
C THR A 5 15.30 0.32 -21.07
N HIS A 6 14.15 0.46 -20.42
CA HIS A 6 12.90 0.94 -21.02
C HIS A 6 12.78 2.48 -20.95
N PHE A 7 13.74 3.18 -20.37
CA PHE A 7 13.70 4.65 -20.25
C PHE A 7 14.00 5.32 -21.58
N LYS A 8 13.26 6.37 -21.89
CA LYS A 8 13.51 7.20 -23.10
C LYS A 8 14.92 7.80 -23.08
N THR A 9 15.38 8.20 -21.90
CA THR A 9 16.74 8.67 -21.66
C THR A 9 17.48 7.67 -20.76
N PRO A 10 18.38 6.84 -21.31
CA PRO A 10 19.12 5.85 -20.54
C PRO A 10 20.05 6.53 -19.53
N SER A 11 20.11 5.98 -18.30
CA SER A 11 21.15 6.34 -17.33
C SER A 11 22.54 5.91 -17.88
N PRO A 12 23.61 6.63 -17.58
CA PRO A 12 24.97 6.22 -17.92
C PRO A 12 25.48 5.05 -17.05
N VAL A 13 24.78 4.73 -15.96
CA VAL A 13 25.18 3.70 -15.00
C VAL A 13 24.11 2.62 -14.91
N LEU A 14 24.55 1.35 -14.84
CA LEU A 14 23.76 0.17 -14.55
C LEU A 14 24.30 -0.48 -13.29
N GLY A 15 23.41 -0.78 -12.33
CA GLY A 15 23.72 -1.57 -11.15
C GLY A 15 23.04 -2.95 -11.21
N VAL A 16 23.76 -3.98 -10.81
CA VAL A 16 23.20 -5.33 -10.60
C VAL A 16 23.27 -5.63 -9.11
N PHE A 17 22.14 -5.98 -8.53
CA PHE A 17 22.01 -6.24 -7.09
C PHE A 17 21.48 -7.66 -6.89
N LYS A 18 21.95 -8.34 -5.82
CA LYS A 18 21.32 -9.57 -5.37
C LYS A 18 19.91 -9.23 -4.80
N SER A 19 18.90 -9.99 -5.16
CA SER A 19 17.61 -9.89 -4.49
C SER A 19 17.78 -10.14 -3.00
N PRO A 20 17.16 -9.31 -2.13
CA PRO A 20 17.22 -9.54 -0.70
C PRO A 20 16.53 -10.86 -0.34
N ASP A 21 17.03 -11.54 0.68
CA ASP A 21 16.36 -12.70 1.25
C ASP A 21 15.06 -12.22 1.93
N LEU A 22 13.95 -12.95 1.70
CA LEU A 22 12.66 -12.64 2.33
C LEU A 22 12.77 -12.87 3.84
N LYS A 23 12.53 -11.81 4.60
CA LYS A 23 12.43 -11.88 6.06
C LYS A 23 10.98 -12.14 6.45
N ALA A 24 10.78 -12.69 7.64
CA ALA A 24 9.44 -12.74 8.22
C ALA A 24 8.87 -11.32 8.43
N LEU A 25 7.54 -11.21 8.38
CA LEU A 25 6.86 -9.94 8.71
C LEU A 25 7.31 -9.42 10.07
N SER A 26 7.64 -8.15 10.14
CA SER A 26 7.99 -7.49 11.39
C SER A 26 6.77 -7.39 12.31
N LYS A 27 7.01 -7.37 13.62
CA LYS A 27 5.98 -7.11 14.63
C LYS A 27 5.73 -5.61 14.77
N SER A 28 5.30 -4.96 13.69
CA SER A 28 4.94 -3.54 13.70
C SER A 28 3.55 -3.33 14.30
N ASN A 29 3.31 -2.23 15.00
CA ASN A 29 1.96 -1.90 15.48
C ASN A 29 1.01 -1.62 14.32
N ILE A 30 1.47 -0.87 13.32
CA ILE A 30 0.71 -0.56 12.11
C ILE A 30 1.20 -1.45 10.97
N THR A 31 0.27 -2.10 10.29
CA THR A 31 0.53 -2.91 9.10
C THR A 31 -0.23 -2.32 7.92
N LEU A 32 0.46 -2.18 6.78
CA LEU A 32 -0.18 -1.79 5.53
C LEU A 32 -0.30 -2.99 4.59
N ALA A 33 -1.46 -3.12 3.96
CA ALA A 33 -1.70 -4.15 2.96
C ALA A 33 -2.38 -3.57 1.71
N VAL A 34 -2.10 -4.17 0.55
CA VAL A 34 -2.71 -3.81 -0.73
C VAL A 34 -3.35 -5.04 -1.37
N ASP A 35 -4.56 -4.85 -1.87
CA ASP A 35 -5.39 -5.88 -2.48
C ASP A 35 -5.58 -5.57 -3.97
N GLY A 36 -4.71 -6.12 -4.81
CA GLY A 36 -4.79 -6.02 -6.26
C GLY A 36 -4.38 -4.66 -6.85
N VAL A 37 -3.50 -3.92 -6.22
CA VAL A 37 -2.93 -2.69 -6.79
C VAL A 37 -2.11 -3.04 -8.03
N SER A 38 -2.60 -2.68 -9.21
CA SER A 38 -2.02 -3.08 -10.50
C SER A 38 -1.15 -1.99 -11.14
N ASP A 39 -1.37 -0.71 -10.80
CA ASP A 39 -0.54 0.37 -11.32
C ASP A 39 0.84 0.42 -10.65
N PRO A 40 1.93 0.31 -11.42
CA PRO A 40 3.28 0.27 -10.86
C PRO A 40 3.71 1.60 -10.22
N GLY A 41 3.18 2.73 -10.69
CA GLY A 41 3.44 4.04 -10.09
C GLY A 41 2.84 4.13 -8.69
N ASN A 42 1.62 3.60 -8.51
CA ASN A 42 0.93 3.58 -7.23
C ASN A 42 1.63 2.67 -6.22
N LEU A 43 2.01 1.45 -6.63
CA LEU A 43 2.75 0.55 -5.74
C LEU A 43 4.09 1.17 -5.31
N GLY A 44 4.87 1.70 -6.27
CA GLY A 44 6.14 2.33 -5.95
C GLY A 44 6.00 3.54 -5.01
N THR A 45 4.94 4.33 -5.18
CA THR A 45 4.62 5.45 -4.29
C THR A 45 4.21 4.96 -2.90
N LEU A 46 3.41 3.89 -2.79
CA LEU A 46 3.05 3.28 -1.50
C LEU A 46 4.28 2.74 -0.77
N ILE A 47 5.20 2.07 -1.47
CA ILE A 47 6.49 1.63 -0.89
C ILE A 47 7.26 2.84 -0.31
N ARG A 48 7.30 3.94 -1.04
CA ARG A 48 7.96 5.18 -0.58
C ARG A 48 7.27 5.80 0.62
N ILE A 49 5.95 5.75 0.68
CA ILE A 49 5.15 6.23 1.82
C ILE A 49 5.40 5.34 3.04
N CYS A 50 5.45 4.01 2.88
CA CYS A 50 5.82 3.09 3.97
C CYS A 50 7.19 3.45 4.56
N ASP A 51 8.20 3.63 3.72
CA ASP A 51 9.55 4.05 4.12
C ASP A 51 9.53 5.37 4.90
N TRP A 52 8.76 6.35 4.43
CA TRP A 52 8.64 7.67 5.09
C TRP A 52 8.09 7.58 6.51
N TYR A 53 7.12 6.70 6.74
CA TYR A 53 6.50 6.47 8.05
C TYR A 53 7.16 5.36 8.87
N GLY A 54 8.31 4.84 8.42
CA GLY A 54 9.07 3.81 9.15
C GLY A 54 8.42 2.43 9.15
N LEU A 55 7.53 2.15 8.19
CA LEU A 55 6.97 0.82 7.97
C LEU A 55 7.95 0.03 7.10
N SER A 56 8.51 -1.04 7.65
CA SER A 56 9.50 -1.89 6.95
C SER A 56 8.85 -2.93 6.04
N ASP A 57 7.53 -3.11 6.14
CA ASP A 57 6.80 -4.18 5.46
C ASP A 57 5.54 -3.65 4.78
N LEU A 58 5.28 -4.13 3.57
CA LEU A 58 4.04 -3.96 2.82
C LEU A 58 3.52 -5.32 2.40
N ILE A 59 2.31 -5.70 2.84
CA ILE A 59 1.68 -6.94 2.43
C ILE A 59 0.98 -6.72 1.10
N CYS A 60 1.24 -7.58 0.13
CA CYS A 60 0.67 -7.52 -1.21
C CYS A 60 -0.10 -8.80 -1.52
N SER A 61 -1.33 -8.70 -2.01
CA SER A 61 -2.00 -9.85 -2.62
C SER A 61 -1.24 -10.33 -3.86
N SER A 62 -1.37 -11.59 -4.22
CA SER A 62 -0.64 -12.21 -5.35
C SER A 62 -0.94 -11.55 -6.71
N ASN A 63 -2.09 -10.89 -6.87
CA ASN A 63 -2.46 -10.14 -8.07
C ASN A 63 -2.00 -8.66 -8.06
N THR A 64 -1.28 -8.24 -7.04
CA THR A 64 -0.61 -6.92 -7.02
C THR A 64 0.59 -6.94 -7.97
N VAL A 65 0.85 -5.81 -8.65
CA VAL A 65 1.99 -5.69 -9.56
C VAL A 65 3.31 -6.00 -8.85
N ASP A 66 4.24 -6.65 -9.54
CA ASP A 66 5.55 -7.02 -8.99
C ASP A 66 6.35 -5.78 -8.55
N CYS A 67 6.80 -5.77 -7.30
CA CYS A 67 7.59 -4.67 -6.74
C CYS A 67 8.94 -4.47 -7.45
N TYR A 68 9.46 -5.49 -8.12
CA TYR A 68 10.68 -5.39 -8.96
C TYR A 68 10.39 -5.01 -10.41
N ASN A 69 9.13 -4.77 -10.78
CA ASN A 69 8.82 -4.12 -12.06
C ASN A 69 9.62 -2.81 -12.17
N SER A 70 10.24 -2.55 -13.32
CA SER A 70 11.12 -1.40 -13.54
C SER A 70 10.47 -0.05 -13.20
N LYS A 71 9.17 0.09 -13.45
CA LYS A 71 8.41 1.31 -13.12
C LYS A 71 8.14 1.43 -11.61
N VAL A 72 7.93 0.30 -10.89
CA VAL A 72 7.80 0.29 -9.42
C VAL A 72 9.13 0.70 -8.79
N VAL A 73 10.23 0.09 -9.23
CA VAL A 73 11.59 0.43 -8.76
C VAL A 73 11.86 1.92 -8.96
N GLN A 74 11.53 2.46 -10.13
CA GLN A 74 11.69 3.89 -10.41
C GLN A 74 10.83 4.75 -9.48
N ALA A 75 9.54 4.43 -9.33
CA ALA A 75 8.59 5.22 -8.53
C ALA A 75 8.90 5.16 -7.02
N SER A 76 9.50 4.06 -6.55
CA SER A 76 9.89 3.88 -5.14
C SER A 76 11.06 4.77 -4.72
N MET A 77 11.80 5.36 -5.68
CA MET A 77 12.93 6.27 -5.41
C MET A 77 13.95 5.70 -4.43
N GLY A 78 14.22 4.37 -4.51
CA GLY A 78 15.14 3.65 -3.65
C GLY A 78 14.56 3.13 -2.33
N SER A 79 13.33 3.45 -1.98
CA SER A 79 12.67 2.94 -0.75
C SER A 79 12.50 1.41 -0.76
N ILE A 80 12.48 0.80 -1.95
CA ILE A 80 12.37 -0.65 -2.12
C ILE A 80 13.50 -1.46 -1.46
N VAL A 81 14.63 -0.83 -1.14
CA VAL A 81 15.73 -1.50 -0.42
C VAL A 81 15.52 -1.52 1.09
N ARG A 82 14.54 -0.76 1.61
CA ARG A 82 14.22 -0.63 3.04
C ARG A 82 12.85 -1.17 3.40
N VAL A 83 11.93 -1.18 2.45
CA VAL A 83 10.56 -1.72 2.62
C VAL A 83 10.47 -3.05 1.87
N GLN A 84 10.14 -4.10 2.57
CA GLN A 84 9.95 -5.43 1.99
C GLN A 84 8.49 -5.64 1.60
N CYS A 85 8.26 -5.99 0.33
CA CYS A 85 6.95 -6.39 -0.17
C CYS A 85 6.76 -7.89 0.05
N HIS A 86 5.74 -8.27 0.83
CA HIS A 86 5.38 -9.65 1.11
C HIS A 86 4.18 -10.05 0.26
N TYR A 87 4.44 -10.77 -0.83
CA TYR A 87 3.37 -11.32 -1.67
C TYR A 87 2.79 -12.57 -1.04
N VAL A 88 1.47 -12.57 -0.85
CA VAL A 88 0.74 -13.66 -0.22
C VAL A 88 -0.38 -14.17 -1.14
N ASP A 89 -0.54 -15.49 -1.19
CA ASP A 89 -1.58 -16.11 -2.02
C ASP A 89 -2.98 -15.91 -1.41
N ASP A 90 -3.06 -15.91 -0.09
CA ASP A 90 -4.28 -15.68 0.68
C ASP A 90 -4.13 -14.49 1.63
N LEU A 91 -4.49 -13.30 1.11
CA LEU A 91 -4.47 -12.06 1.88
C LEU A 91 -5.47 -12.09 3.04
N HIS A 92 -6.64 -12.70 2.85
CA HIS A 92 -7.67 -12.85 3.87
C HIS A 92 -7.11 -13.57 5.10
N SER A 93 -6.58 -14.79 4.94
CA SER A 93 -6.01 -15.57 6.05
C SER A 93 -4.78 -14.90 6.65
N THR A 94 -3.95 -14.27 5.83
CA THR A 94 -2.79 -13.52 6.30
C THR A 94 -3.20 -12.39 7.25
N LEU A 95 -4.20 -11.59 6.88
CA LEU A 95 -4.68 -10.47 7.71
C LEU A 95 -5.30 -10.95 9.02
N ILE A 96 -6.09 -12.02 9.01
CA ILE A 96 -6.66 -12.62 10.23
C ILE A 96 -5.53 -13.06 11.18
N ASN A 97 -4.50 -13.73 10.65
CA ASN A 97 -3.39 -14.26 11.45
C ASN A 97 -2.53 -13.16 12.10
N LEU A 98 -2.63 -11.91 11.65
CA LEU A 98 -1.98 -10.77 12.33
C LEU A 98 -2.62 -10.46 13.68
N ASN A 99 -3.85 -10.92 13.90
CA ASN A 99 -4.62 -10.74 15.15
C ASN A 99 -4.71 -9.26 15.57
N LYS A 100 -5.00 -8.38 14.60
CA LYS A 100 -5.19 -6.94 14.76
C LYS A 100 -6.50 -6.51 14.12
N PRO A 101 -7.14 -5.43 14.60
CA PRO A 101 -8.25 -4.82 13.90
C PRO A 101 -7.90 -4.47 12.46
N ILE A 102 -8.81 -4.78 11.53
CA ILE A 102 -8.60 -4.59 10.10
C ILE A 102 -9.46 -3.42 9.63
N TYR A 103 -8.80 -2.38 9.18
CA TYR A 103 -9.39 -1.16 8.63
C TYR A 103 -9.29 -1.18 7.11
N GLY A 104 -10.43 -1.12 6.44
CA GLY A 104 -10.49 -1.08 4.98
C GLY A 104 -10.77 0.34 4.47
N ALA A 105 -9.98 0.80 3.52
CA ALA A 105 -10.26 2.03 2.79
C ALA A 105 -11.47 1.82 1.88
N ASP A 106 -12.57 2.51 2.16
CA ASP A 106 -13.86 2.36 1.47
C ASP A 106 -14.55 3.73 1.37
N LEU A 107 -15.12 4.05 0.21
CA LEU A 107 -15.79 5.33 -0.02
C LEU A 107 -17.00 5.56 0.90
N ASN A 108 -17.64 4.49 1.33
CA ASN A 108 -18.82 4.50 2.22
C ASN A 108 -18.46 4.25 3.69
N GLY A 109 -17.20 4.44 4.06
CA GLY A 109 -16.72 4.24 5.41
C GLY A 109 -17.01 5.40 6.37
N GLN A 110 -16.67 5.21 7.63
CA GLN A 110 -16.64 6.27 8.63
C GLN A 110 -15.48 7.24 8.33
N SER A 111 -15.66 8.51 8.64
CA SER A 111 -14.60 9.51 8.41
C SER A 111 -13.31 9.16 9.17
N LEU A 112 -12.20 9.11 8.44
CA LEU A 112 -10.85 8.92 8.99
C LEU A 112 -10.55 9.89 10.14
N TYR A 113 -10.99 11.16 10.00
CA TYR A 113 -10.74 12.24 10.97
C TYR A 113 -11.59 12.16 12.24
N LYS A 114 -12.59 11.28 12.27
CA LYS A 114 -13.52 11.08 13.39
C LYS A 114 -13.45 9.67 13.98
N THR A 115 -12.54 8.85 13.45
CA THR A 115 -12.37 7.47 13.92
C THR A 115 -11.23 7.42 14.91
N ASP A 116 -11.49 6.86 16.07
CA ASP A 116 -10.45 6.50 17.03
C ASP A 116 -9.79 5.21 16.55
N ILE A 117 -8.54 5.34 16.09
CA ILE A 117 -7.79 4.24 15.51
C ILE A 117 -6.99 3.56 16.60
N GLU A 118 -7.15 2.24 16.70
CA GLU A 118 -6.42 1.45 17.68
C GLU A 118 -4.90 1.52 17.45
N GLU A 119 -4.14 1.41 18.53
CA GLU A 119 -2.67 1.50 18.50
C GLU A 119 -2.05 0.42 17.61
N GLN A 120 -2.64 -0.77 17.63
CA GLN A 120 -2.29 -1.88 16.74
C GLN A 120 -3.40 -2.07 15.71
N ALA A 121 -3.07 -1.89 14.44
CA ALA A 121 -4.04 -1.95 13.36
C ALA A 121 -3.44 -2.41 12.02
N SER A 122 -4.26 -3.05 11.20
CA SER A 122 -3.97 -3.38 9.81
C SER A 122 -4.83 -2.53 8.88
N PHE A 123 -4.22 -1.83 7.93
CA PHE A 123 -4.91 -1.01 6.93
C PHE A 123 -4.83 -1.67 5.58
N VAL A 124 -5.96 -1.81 4.90
CA VAL A 124 -6.03 -2.46 3.59
C VAL A 124 -6.57 -1.49 2.54
N PHE A 125 -5.84 -1.35 1.45
CA PHE A 125 -6.21 -0.56 0.29
C PHE A 125 -6.48 -1.47 -0.89
N GLY A 126 -7.64 -1.32 -1.50
CA GLY A 126 -8.05 -2.08 -2.67
C GLY A 126 -7.52 -1.51 -3.98
N SER A 127 -7.78 -2.24 -5.07
CA SER A 127 -7.45 -1.79 -6.43
C SER A 127 -8.29 -0.57 -6.82
N GLU A 128 -7.77 0.22 -7.75
CA GLU A 128 -8.41 1.44 -8.24
C GLU A 128 -9.73 1.15 -8.96
N SER A 129 -9.83 0.00 -9.62
CA SER A 129 -10.98 -0.37 -10.44
C SER A 129 -12.07 -1.13 -9.69
N HIS A 130 -11.71 -1.95 -8.70
CA HIS A 130 -12.64 -2.87 -8.04
C HIS A 130 -12.71 -2.68 -6.52
N GLY A 131 -11.84 -1.83 -5.95
CA GLY A 131 -11.73 -1.71 -4.50
C GLY A 131 -11.17 -2.99 -3.85
N LEU A 132 -11.64 -3.29 -2.66
CA LEU A 132 -11.28 -4.49 -1.91
C LEU A 132 -11.98 -5.73 -2.51
N SER A 133 -11.27 -6.84 -2.58
CA SER A 133 -11.86 -8.12 -2.98
C SER A 133 -12.97 -8.56 -2.04
N ALA A 134 -13.89 -9.41 -2.54
CA ALA A 134 -15.01 -9.91 -1.74
C ALA A 134 -14.55 -10.72 -0.52
N ALA A 135 -13.41 -11.41 -0.62
CA ALA A 135 -12.82 -12.16 0.50
C ALA A 135 -12.33 -11.22 1.59
N VAL A 136 -11.55 -10.21 1.23
CA VAL A 136 -11.00 -9.22 2.18
C VAL A 136 -12.12 -8.36 2.78
N SER A 137 -13.11 -7.94 1.98
CA SER A 137 -14.23 -7.11 2.45
C SER A 137 -15.02 -7.75 3.60
N LYS A 138 -15.07 -9.10 3.67
CA LYS A 138 -15.79 -9.84 4.72
C LYS A 138 -15.12 -9.78 6.09
N ILE A 139 -13.83 -9.52 6.14
CA ILE A 139 -13.05 -9.47 7.39
C ILE A 139 -12.72 -8.07 7.85
N ILE A 140 -13.15 -7.04 7.12
CA ILE A 140 -12.96 -5.66 7.52
C ILE A 140 -13.79 -5.38 8.78
N ASN A 141 -13.13 -4.98 9.87
CA ASN A 141 -13.77 -4.58 11.10
C ASN A 141 -14.32 -3.14 10.98
N HIS A 142 -13.55 -2.25 10.35
CA HIS A 142 -13.88 -0.84 10.23
C HIS A 142 -13.65 -0.36 8.80
N LYS A 143 -14.72 0.09 8.14
CA LYS A 143 -14.62 0.80 6.87
C LYS A 143 -14.37 2.27 7.12
N ILE A 144 -13.29 2.80 6.54
CA ILE A 144 -12.86 4.19 6.76
C ILE A 144 -12.72 4.91 5.44
N THR A 145 -13.18 6.16 5.41
CA THR A 145 -13.10 7.04 4.25
C THR A 145 -12.38 8.35 4.55
N ILE A 146 -11.73 8.89 3.54
CA ILE A 146 -11.37 10.31 3.49
C ILE A 146 -12.61 11.06 3.01
N PRO A 147 -13.20 11.94 3.83
CA PRO A 147 -14.42 12.64 3.45
C PRO A 147 -14.27 13.43 2.15
N ASN A 148 -15.23 13.30 1.26
CA ASN A 148 -15.34 14.19 0.11
C ASN A 148 -16.15 15.43 0.51
N PHE A 149 -15.52 16.60 0.43
CA PHE A 149 -16.14 17.88 0.81
C PHE A 149 -16.84 18.57 -0.35
N ARG A 150 -16.82 17.96 -1.54
CA ARG A 150 -17.46 18.56 -2.72
C ARG A 150 -18.95 18.19 -2.79
N SER A 151 -19.79 19.18 -3.02
CA SER A 151 -21.19 18.99 -3.42
C SER A 151 -21.30 18.89 -4.95
N GLY A 152 -22.00 17.87 -5.46
CA GLY A 152 -22.22 17.68 -6.89
C GLY A 152 -21.18 16.82 -7.62
N ARG A 153 -21.15 16.87 -8.97
CA ARG A 153 -20.26 16.04 -9.78
C ARG A 153 -18.78 16.35 -9.53
N GLY A 154 -17.96 15.34 -9.37
CA GLY A 154 -16.53 15.47 -9.13
C GLY A 154 -15.78 14.16 -9.28
N ALA A 155 -14.57 14.08 -8.73
CA ALA A 155 -13.82 12.84 -8.64
C ALA A 155 -14.59 11.82 -7.78
N GLU A 156 -14.71 10.60 -8.29
CA GLU A 156 -15.41 9.50 -7.58
C GLU A 156 -14.54 8.89 -6.48
N SER A 157 -13.22 8.92 -6.64
CA SER A 157 -12.25 8.40 -5.67
C SER A 157 -10.94 9.19 -5.74
N LEU A 158 -10.12 9.00 -4.73
CA LEU A 158 -8.71 9.43 -4.73
C LEU A 158 -7.82 8.30 -5.29
N ASN A 159 -6.69 8.69 -5.87
CA ASN A 159 -5.62 7.76 -6.18
C ASN A 159 -5.23 6.99 -4.92
N VAL A 160 -5.00 5.67 -5.03
CA VAL A 160 -4.75 4.79 -3.88
C VAL A 160 -3.50 5.18 -3.09
N ALA A 161 -2.45 5.62 -3.76
CA ALA A 161 -1.23 6.05 -3.06
C ALA A 161 -1.43 7.39 -2.33
N VAL A 162 -2.22 8.31 -2.91
CA VAL A 162 -2.62 9.56 -2.25
C VAL A 162 -3.47 9.25 -1.02
N ALA A 163 -4.46 8.35 -1.15
CA ALA A 163 -5.26 7.89 -0.02
C ALA A 163 -4.38 7.28 1.08
N GLY A 164 -3.44 6.40 0.71
CA GLY A 164 -2.49 5.79 1.65
C GLY A 164 -1.65 6.83 2.39
N ALA A 165 -1.18 7.88 1.71
CA ALA A 165 -0.43 8.97 2.34
C ALA A 165 -1.27 9.74 3.37
N ILE A 166 -2.53 10.05 3.04
CA ILE A 166 -3.45 10.77 3.95
C ILE A 166 -3.78 9.90 5.16
N PHE A 167 -4.07 8.60 4.96
CA PHE A 167 -4.30 7.67 6.06
C PHE A 167 -3.11 7.62 7.00
N LEU A 168 -1.90 7.36 6.50
CA LEU A 168 -0.71 7.27 7.34
C LEU A 168 -0.39 8.61 8.02
N SER A 169 -0.60 9.73 7.33
CA SER A 169 -0.44 11.06 7.92
C SER A 169 -1.33 11.24 9.15
N GLU A 170 -2.60 10.85 9.08
CA GLU A 170 -3.52 10.96 10.21
C GLU A 170 -3.18 9.97 11.33
N ILE A 171 -2.86 8.71 10.98
CA ILE A 171 -2.48 7.65 11.93
C ILE A 171 -1.24 8.05 12.74
N PHE A 172 -0.27 8.70 12.10
CA PHE A 172 0.98 9.10 12.74
C PHE A 172 0.98 10.54 13.28
N ARG A 173 -0.12 11.30 13.12
CA ARG A 173 -0.20 12.70 13.54
C ARG A 173 0.02 12.91 15.05
N SER A 174 -0.36 11.94 15.86
CA SER A 174 -0.30 12.00 17.33
C SER A 174 0.76 11.10 17.96
N LYS A 175 1.67 10.54 17.13
CA LYS A 175 2.73 9.62 17.60
C LYS A 175 4.09 10.29 17.72
#